data_339096bbea4a23039fdaa9c23dbd8b75
#
_entry.id   339096bbea4a23039fdaa9c23dbd8b75
#
_cell.length_a   1.000
_cell.length_b   1.000
_cell.length_c   1.000
_cell.angle_alpha   90.00
_cell.angle_beta   90.00
_cell.angle_gamma   90.00
#
_symmetry.space_group_name_H-M   'P 1'
#
loop_
_entity.id
_entity.type
_entity.pdbx_description
1 polymer ?
#
loop_
_entity_poly.entity_id
_entity_poly.type
_entity_poly.pdbx_seq_one_letter_code
_entity_poly.pdbx_strand_id
1 'polypeptide(L)'
;ACNSTDPAAAQGAVAARPQVLSLPAQVGQLAFFDKRLSGGGNMSCASCHDPQYAYGPPNSISVQLGSDIAQTGARAVPSLRYRESTPAYDDNAPNPDGVTSESPGGGFMWDGRAATMAAQAALPLLNPVEMNAASKEAVVKAVREGGYAALFQQAFGARVFDDTDQAFDALGKAIQALETEDLSFHPYSSKYDLYVFNKIGGVLTPAERRGEVLFHSSGVANCSGCHYTGANFNGNTGLMSDFTYQALAAPRNDRSIPHNPDPIPAHDDPTYFD
;
A
#
# COMPACT_ATOMS: atom_id res chain seq x y z
N ALA A 1 -21.92 15.39 16.43
CA ALA A 1 -22.73 14.18 16.61
C ALA A 1 -23.68 14.09 15.40
N CYS A 2 -23.31 13.32 14.36
CA CYS A 2 -24.20 12.99 13.27
C CYS A 2 -24.68 11.55 13.47
N ASN A 3 -25.85 11.41 14.05
CA ASN A 3 -26.58 10.15 14.10
C ASN A 3 -27.54 10.15 12.90
N SER A 4 -27.13 9.52 11.78
CA SER A 4 -28.03 9.19 10.69
C SER A 4 -28.16 7.67 10.63
N THR A 5 -29.24 7.17 11.18
CA THR A 5 -29.72 5.79 10.92
C THR A 5 -30.29 5.81 9.50
N ASP A 6 -29.49 5.39 8.54
CA ASP A 6 -29.92 5.16 7.16
C ASP A 6 -30.50 3.74 7.07
N PRO A 7 -31.81 3.56 6.76
CA PRO A 7 -32.40 2.25 6.65
C PRO A 7 -32.06 1.47 5.37
N ALA A 8 -31.17 2.01 4.51
CA ALA A 8 -30.78 1.38 3.24
C ALA A 8 -29.63 0.33 3.38
N ALA A 9 -29.11 0.09 4.59
CA ALA A 9 -27.97 -0.81 4.80
C ALA A 9 -28.33 -2.32 4.87
N ALA A 10 -29.59 -2.70 4.60
CA ALA A 10 -30.05 -4.08 4.70
C ALA A 10 -30.47 -4.66 3.33
N GLN A 11 -29.65 -4.48 2.28
CA GLN A 11 -29.85 -5.23 1.04
C GLN A 11 -28.72 -6.25 0.88
N GLY A 12 -29.14 -7.52 0.91
CA GLY A 12 -28.37 -8.73 0.94
C GLY A 12 -27.02 -8.69 0.21
N ALA A 13 -25.97 -8.81 0.99
CA ALA A 13 -24.67 -9.19 0.49
C ALA A 13 -24.83 -10.58 -0.18
N VAL A 14 -24.81 -10.63 -1.49
CA VAL A 14 -24.56 -11.88 -2.20
C VAL A 14 -23.24 -12.38 -1.66
N ALA A 15 -23.27 -13.51 -0.95
CA ALA A 15 -22.07 -14.13 -0.39
C ALA A 15 -21.05 -14.28 -1.54
N ALA A 16 -19.98 -13.49 -1.50
CA ALA A 16 -18.91 -13.60 -2.46
C ALA A 16 -18.42 -15.06 -2.41
N ARG A 17 -18.26 -15.69 -3.58
CA ARG A 17 -17.64 -17.02 -3.63
C ARG A 17 -16.27 -16.90 -2.95
N PRO A 18 -15.88 -17.86 -2.08
CA PRO A 18 -14.57 -17.83 -1.47
C PRO A 18 -13.52 -17.72 -2.59
N GLN A 19 -12.73 -16.66 -2.53
CA GLN A 19 -11.64 -16.46 -3.48
C GLN A 19 -10.58 -17.51 -3.21
N VAL A 20 -10.21 -18.26 -4.25
CA VAL A 20 -9.12 -19.24 -4.16
C VAL A 20 -7.83 -18.50 -4.48
N LEU A 21 -7.03 -18.21 -3.45
CA LEU A 21 -5.70 -17.64 -3.61
C LEU A 21 -4.74 -18.64 -4.25
N SER A 22 -3.82 -18.17 -5.08
CA SER A 22 -2.70 -18.96 -5.59
C SER A 22 -1.80 -19.46 -4.46
N LEU A 23 -0.96 -20.47 -4.72
CA LEU A 23 -0.01 -20.95 -3.71
C LEU A 23 0.91 -19.82 -3.19
N PRO A 24 1.50 -18.96 -4.05
CA PRO A 24 2.24 -17.78 -3.56
C PRO A 24 1.42 -16.88 -2.65
N ALA A 25 0.18 -16.54 -3.01
CA ALA A 25 -0.68 -15.68 -2.19
C ALA A 25 -1.06 -16.34 -0.85
N GLN A 26 -1.29 -17.65 -0.80
CA GLN A 26 -1.49 -18.38 0.44
C GLN A 26 -0.26 -18.32 1.36
N VAL A 27 0.95 -18.46 0.80
CA VAL A 27 2.20 -18.23 1.55
C VAL A 27 2.26 -16.80 2.06
N GLY A 28 1.96 -15.81 1.21
CA GLY A 28 1.91 -14.39 1.58
C GLY A 28 0.96 -14.14 2.74
N GLN A 29 -0.22 -14.76 2.72
CA GLN A 29 -1.20 -14.65 3.80
C GLN A 29 -0.66 -15.17 5.15
N LEU A 30 0.02 -16.31 5.15
CA LEU A 30 0.62 -16.84 6.36
C LEU A 30 1.79 -15.96 6.84
N ALA A 31 2.63 -15.50 5.93
CA ALA A 31 3.77 -14.64 6.23
C ALA A 31 3.32 -13.26 6.76
N PHE A 32 2.25 -12.68 6.23
CA PHE A 32 1.72 -11.38 6.63
C PHE A 32 1.37 -11.29 8.12
N PHE A 33 1.02 -12.41 8.73
CA PHE A 33 0.69 -12.53 10.16
C PHE A 33 1.82 -13.20 10.99
N ASP A 34 2.93 -13.59 10.38
CA ASP A 34 3.98 -14.32 11.06
C ASP A 34 4.94 -13.40 11.83
N LYS A 35 4.77 -13.33 13.13
CA LYS A 35 5.60 -12.52 14.01
C LYS A 35 7.07 -12.97 14.11
N ARG A 36 7.36 -14.23 13.75
CA ARG A 36 8.73 -14.78 13.79
C ARG A 36 9.64 -14.14 12.74
N LEU A 37 9.07 -13.45 11.76
CA LEU A 37 9.83 -12.71 10.74
C LEU A 37 10.47 -11.44 11.28
N SER A 38 10.09 -10.97 12.47
CA SER A 38 10.74 -9.83 13.14
C SER A 38 11.87 -10.27 14.08
N GLY A 39 12.84 -9.38 14.29
CA GLY A 39 14.00 -9.64 15.16
C GLY A 39 13.61 -9.96 16.61
N GLY A 40 12.56 -9.35 17.12
CA GLY A 40 12.03 -9.62 18.46
C GLY A 40 11.01 -10.76 18.52
N GLY A 41 10.57 -11.31 17.39
CA GLY A 41 9.50 -12.32 17.33
C GLY A 41 8.13 -11.80 17.79
N ASN A 42 7.92 -10.50 17.80
CA ASN A 42 6.76 -9.83 18.40
C ASN A 42 5.91 -9.05 17.40
N MET A 43 6.38 -8.85 16.18
CA MET A 43 5.77 -8.01 15.14
C MET A 43 5.64 -8.75 13.82
N SER A 44 4.53 -8.53 13.13
CA SER A 44 4.27 -8.98 11.76
C SER A 44 3.82 -7.80 10.90
N CYS A 45 3.64 -7.97 9.58
CA CYS A 45 3.09 -6.93 8.71
C CYS A 45 1.75 -6.41 9.25
N ALA A 46 0.87 -7.32 9.70
CA ALA A 46 -0.43 -6.99 10.28
C ALA A 46 -0.36 -6.18 11.59
N SER A 47 0.81 -6.09 12.23
CA SER A 47 0.96 -5.26 13.45
C SER A 47 0.89 -3.76 13.16
N CYS A 48 1.34 -3.36 11.97
CA CYS A 48 1.28 -1.97 11.50
C CYS A 48 0.26 -1.78 10.38
N HIS A 49 -0.02 -2.82 9.60
CA HIS A 49 -0.98 -2.85 8.49
C HIS A 49 -2.19 -3.72 8.86
N ASP A 50 -3.03 -3.23 9.77
CA ASP A 50 -4.17 -3.99 10.30
C ASP A 50 -5.31 -4.06 9.26
N PRO A 51 -5.77 -5.28 8.89
CA PRO A 51 -6.90 -5.44 7.98
C PRO A 51 -8.17 -4.70 8.40
N GLN A 52 -8.42 -4.56 9.71
CA GLN A 52 -9.59 -3.85 10.24
C GLN A 52 -9.51 -2.34 9.99
N TYR A 53 -8.31 -1.80 9.76
CA TYR A 53 -8.07 -0.39 9.48
C TYR A 53 -7.62 -0.18 8.03
N ALA A 54 -8.19 -0.94 7.10
CA ALA A 54 -7.87 -0.87 5.68
C ALA A 54 -6.38 -1.13 5.39
N TYR A 55 -5.74 -2.02 6.14
CA TYR A 55 -4.29 -2.28 6.09
C TYR A 55 -3.44 -1.04 6.37
N GLY A 56 -3.98 -0.12 7.14
CA GLY A 56 -3.28 1.01 7.73
C GLY A 56 -3.01 0.80 9.22
N PRO A 57 -2.55 1.84 9.95
CA PRO A 57 -2.17 1.71 11.34
C PRO A 57 -3.38 1.44 12.25
N PRO A 58 -3.23 0.56 13.27
CA PRO A 58 -4.32 0.18 14.18
C PRO A 58 -4.66 1.24 15.24
N ASN A 59 -4.00 2.39 15.20
CA ASN A 59 -4.12 3.46 16.19
C ASN A 59 -3.85 4.84 15.56
N SER A 60 -3.93 5.90 16.36
CA SER A 60 -3.79 7.30 15.91
C SER A 60 -2.41 7.91 16.15
N ILE A 61 -1.38 7.10 16.45
CA ILE A 61 -0.03 7.63 16.61
C ILE A 61 0.59 7.91 15.23
N SER A 62 1.39 8.97 15.16
CA SER A 62 1.95 9.48 13.90
C SER A 62 2.86 8.47 13.22
N VAL A 63 3.68 7.75 13.99
CA VAL A 63 4.58 6.69 13.54
C VAL A 63 4.45 5.50 14.48
N GLN A 64 4.60 4.28 13.95
CA GLN A 64 4.48 3.06 14.75
C GLN A 64 5.81 2.72 15.43
N LEU A 65 5.71 2.00 16.58
CA LEU A 65 6.88 1.43 17.24
C LEU A 65 7.43 0.27 16.42
N GLY A 66 8.75 0.12 16.42
CA GLY A 66 9.43 -1.03 15.82
C GLY A 66 9.33 -2.30 16.65
N SER A 67 9.91 -3.38 16.13
CA SER A 67 10.09 -4.64 16.87
C SER A 67 10.96 -4.44 18.14
N ASP A 68 11.95 -3.55 18.08
CA ASP A 68 12.53 -2.92 19.26
C ASP A 68 11.63 -1.72 19.63
N ILE A 69 10.92 -1.82 20.75
CA ILE A 69 9.96 -0.79 21.19
C ILE A 69 10.62 0.54 21.59
N ALA A 70 11.96 0.59 21.71
CA ALA A 70 12.70 1.83 21.88
C ALA A 70 12.88 2.60 20.56
N GLN A 71 12.55 1.98 19.44
CA GLN A 71 12.64 2.56 18.10
C GLN A 71 11.26 2.87 17.54
N THR A 72 11.19 3.89 16.71
CA THR A 72 9.98 4.27 15.96
C THR A 72 10.29 4.32 14.47
N GLY A 73 9.32 4.01 13.64
CA GLY A 73 9.42 4.25 12.21
C GLY A 73 9.67 5.73 11.90
N ALA A 74 10.26 6.02 10.75
CA ALA A 74 10.56 7.39 10.32
C ALA A 74 9.35 8.10 9.69
N ARG A 75 8.35 7.35 9.23
CA ARG A 75 7.18 7.86 8.52
C ARG A 75 5.89 7.20 8.98
N ALA A 76 4.76 7.87 8.72
CA ALA A 76 3.44 7.28 8.93
C ALA A 76 3.27 5.99 8.11
N VAL A 77 2.57 5.02 8.69
CA VAL A 77 2.25 3.77 7.99
C VAL A 77 1.16 4.03 6.96
N PRO A 78 1.39 3.80 5.66
CA PRO A 78 0.35 3.95 4.64
C PRO A 78 -0.60 2.75 4.66
N SER A 79 -1.82 2.95 4.17
CA SER A 79 -2.68 1.82 3.80
C SER A 79 -2.04 1.03 2.64
N LEU A 80 -2.14 -0.30 2.70
CA LEU A 80 -1.72 -1.16 1.59
C LEU A 80 -2.82 -1.37 0.54
N ARG A 81 -4.00 -0.75 0.72
CA ARG A 81 -5.07 -0.86 -0.27
C ARG A 81 -4.73 -0.16 -1.58
N TYR A 82 -5.18 -0.76 -2.69
CA TYR A 82 -5.10 -0.21 -4.05
C TYR A 82 -3.68 0.04 -4.55
N ARG A 83 -2.72 -0.76 -4.06
CA ARG A 83 -1.30 -0.62 -4.46
C ARG A 83 -0.97 -1.36 -5.76
N GLU A 84 -1.82 -2.27 -6.20
CA GLU A 84 -1.64 -3.09 -7.40
C GLU A 84 -1.52 -2.26 -8.69
N SER A 85 -2.03 -1.04 -8.67
CA SER A 85 -2.01 -0.13 -9.82
C SER A 85 -0.85 0.87 -9.81
N THR A 86 0.00 0.84 -8.77
CA THR A 86 1.16 1.74 -8.68
C THR A 86 2.16 1.41 -9.79
N PRO A 87 2.49 2.37 -10.68
CA PRO A 87 3.48 2.15 -11.73
C PRO A 87 4.90 2.05 -11.14
N ALA A 88 5.84 1.58 -11.93
CA ALA A 88 7.25 1.70 -11.59
C ALA A 88 7.65 3.19 -11.46
N TYR A 89 8.66 3.46 -10.64
CA TYR A 89 9.16 4.83 -10.50
C TYR A 89 9.75 5.34 -11.82
N ASP A 90 9.42 6.57 -12.17
CA ASP A 90 9.92 7.28 -13.33
C ASP A 90 10.09 8.78 -12.97
N ASP A 91 11.28 9.34 -13.22
CA ASP A 91 11.57 10.76 -13.00
C ASP A 91 10.75 11.68 -13.91
N ASN A 92 10.33 11.17 -15.06
CA ASN A 92 9.62 11.90 -16.11
C ASN A 92 8.23 11.29 -16.38
N ALA A 93 7.56 10.85 -15.34
CA ALA A 93 6.19 10.34 -15.48
C ALA A 93 5.28 11.47 -16.03
N PRO A 94 4.35 11.15 -16.96
CA PRO A 94 3.40 12.13 -17.46
C PRO A 94 2.59 12.74 -16.32
N ASN A 95 2.53 14.07 -16.28
CA ASN A 95 1.84 14.83 -15.25
C ASN A 95 0.52 15.41 -15.79
N PRO A 96 -0.64 14.91 -15.35
CA PRO A 96 -1.93 15.39 -15.83
C PRO A 96 -2.40 16.69 -15.17
N ASP A 97 -1.67 17.28 -14.22
CA ASP A 97 -2.06 18.49 -13.49
C ASP A 97 -2.16 19.75 -14.38
N GLY A 98 -1.53 19.73 -15.56
CA GLY A 98 -1.52 20.82 -16.52
C GLY A 98 -0.53 21.96 -16.20
N VAL A 99 0.30 21.79 -15.15
CA VAL A 99 1.35 22.77 -14.77
C VAL A 99 2.67 22.44 -15.45
N THR A 100 3.07 21.19 -15.40
CA THR A 100 4.24 20.66 -16.10
C THR A 100 3.84 19.46 -16.94
N SER A 101 4.59 19.16 -18.01
CA SER A 101 4.32 17.97 -18.83
C SER A 101 4.73 16.66 -18.14
N GLU A 102 5.72 16.73 -17.26
CA GLU A 102 6.36 15.60 -16.59
C GLU A 102 6.63 15.96 -15.14
N SER A 103 6.62 14.94 -14.28
CA SER A 103 6.90 15.01 -12.86
C SER A 103 7.42 13.65 -12.40
N PRO A 104 8.24 13.54 -11.34
CA PRO A 104 8.52 12.25 -10.74
C PRO A 104 7.23 11.54 -10.33
N GLY A 105 7.16 10.24 -10.57
CA GLY A 105 5.95 9.48 -10.23
C GLY A 105 6.20 8.00 -10.06
N GLY A 106 5.24 7.29 -9.46
CA GLY A 106 5.29 5.85 -9.26
C GLY A 106 6.25 5.39 -8.16
N GLY A 107 6.57 4.10 -8.18
CA GLY A 107 7.36 3.44 -7.14
C GLY A 107 6.59 3.20 -5.84
N PHE A 108 7.21 2.46 -4.94
CA PHE A 108 6.66 2.11 -3.65
C PHE A 108 7.48 2.75 -2.52
N MET A 109 6.96 2.75 -1.30
CA MET A 109 7.31 3.63 -0.19
C MET A 109 6.83 5.07 -0.46
N TRP A 110 6.97 5.97 0.51
CA TRP A 110 6.56 7.38 0.35
C TRP A 110 7.42 8.15 -0.67
N ASP A 111 8.61 7.63 -0.96
CA ASP A 111 9.63 8.27 -1.80
C ASP A 111 9.94 7.49 -3.09
N GLY A 112 9.17 6.48 -3.42
CA GLY A 112 9.34 5.71 -4.67
C GLY A 112 10.58 4.80 -4.73
N ARG A 113 11.35 4.68 -3.61
CA ARG A 113 12.64 3.96 -3.59
C ARG A 113 12.57 2.47 -3.96
N ALA A 114 11.43 1.84 -3.78
CA ALA A 114 11.23 0.44 -4.15
C ALA A 114 10.57 0.35 -5.53
N ALA A 115 11.24 -0.32 -6.46
CA ALA A 115 10.78 -0.41 -7.85
C ALA A 115 9.56 -1.31 -8.03
N THR A 116 9.34 -2.27 -7.13
CA THR A 116 8.23 -3.23 -7.20
C THR A 116 7.61 -3.44 -5.82
N MET A 117 6.37 -3.91 -5.80
CA MET A 117 5.69 -4.28 -4.55
C MET A 117 6.44 -5.37 -3.79
N ALA A 118 6.99 -6.37 -4.50
CA ALA A 118 7.79 -7.43 -3.87
C ALA A 118 9.06 -6.87 -3.22
N ALA A 119 9.76 -5.94 -3.87
CA ALA A 119 10.92 -5.29 -3.31
C ALA A 119 10.55 -4.44 -2.09
N GLN A 120 9.42 -3.72 -2.16
CA GLN A 120 8.91 -2.93 -1.03
C GLN A 120 8.60 -3.82 0.17
N ALA A 121 7.88 -4.94 -0.02
CA ALA A 121 7.49 -5.85 1.05
C ALA A 121 8.70 -6.46 1.80
N ALA A 122 9.86 -6.53 1.15
CA ALA A 122 11.10 -7.04 1.74
C ALA A 122 11.83 -6.02 2.62
N LEU A 123 11.66 -4.71 2.38
CA LEU A 123 12.41 -3.66 3.09
C LEU A 123 12.13 -3.60 4.60
N PRO A 124 10.86 -3.64 5.07
CA PRO A 124 10.54 -3.58 6.49
C PRO A 124 11.13 -4.72 7.31
N LEU A 125 11.33 -5.90 6.70
CA LEU A 125 11.87 -7.08 7.38
C LEU A 125 13.23 -6.82 8.00
N LEU A 126 14.12 -6.13 7.27
CA LEU A 126 15.49 -5.84 7.70
C LEU A 126 15.66 -4.44 8.29
N ASN A 127 14.64 -3.59 8.23
CA ASN A 127 14.72 -2.23 8.73
C ASN A 127 14.80 -2.23 10.26
N PRO A 128 15.88 -1.67 10.87
CA PRO A 128 16.08 -1.70 12.32
C PRO A 128 15.02 -0.96 13.13
N VAL A 129 14.33 0.01 12.53
CA VAL A 129 13.26 0.76 13.20
C VAL A 129 11.85 0.20 12.91
N GLU A 130 11.77 -0.91 12.16
CA GLU A 130 10.53 -1.62 11.83
C GLU A 130 10.59 -3.06 12.34
N MET A 131 10.71 -4.07 11.48
CA MET A 131 10.73 -5.48 11.89
C MET A 131 12.08 -5.96 12.44
N ASN A 132 13.19 -5.27 12.13
CA ASN A 132 14.51 -5.44 12.74
C ASN A 132 15.04 -6.89 12.72
N ALA A 133 14.77 -7.65 11.66
CA ALA A 133 15.40 -8.96 11.52
C ALA A 133 16.91 -8.80 11.30
N ALA A 134 17.69 -9.68 11.92
CA ALA A 134 19.16 -9.56 11.93
C ALA A 134 19.79 -9.70 10.54
N SER A 135 19.17 -10.49 9.64
CA SER A 135 19.64 -10.70 8.28
C SER A 135 18.58 -11.42 7.44
N LYS A 136 18.81 -11.52 6.13
CA LYS A 136 17.99 -12.35 5.21
C LYS A 136 17.98 -13.83 5.65
N GLU A 137 19.13 -14.35 6.10
CA GLU A 137 19.25 -15.72 6.60
C GLU A 137 18.34 -15.95 7.81
N ALA A 138 18.24 -14.99 8.71
CA ALA A 138 17.36 -15.09 9.88
C ALA A 138 15.90 -15.15 9.46
N VAL A 139 15.48 -14.32 8.51
CA VAL A 139 14.12 -14.32 7.94
C VAL A 139 13.85 -15.65 7.24
N VAL A 140 14.73 -16.09 6.33
CA VAL A 140 14.57 -17.35 5.58
C VAL A 140 14.54 -18.56 6.52
N LYS A 141 15.35 -18.54 7.58
CA LYS A 141 15.30 -19.55 8.64
C LYS A 141 13.93 -19.59 9.31
N ALA A 142 13.37 -18.44 9.66
CA ALA A 142 12.05 -18.37 10.29
C ALA A 142 10.94 -18.92 9.37
N VAL A 143 11.03 -18.67 8.05
CA VAL A 143 10.12 -19.26 7.05
C VAL A 143 10.30 -20.78 6.98
N ARG A 144 11.55 -21.26 6.90
CA ARG A 144 11.88 -22.69 6.80
C ARG A 144 11.44 -23.48 8.04
N GLU A 145 11.57 -22.91 9.22
CA GLU A 145 11.14 -23.50 10.49
C GLU A 145 9.65 -23.25 10.77
N GLY A 146 8.98 -22.50 9.91
CA GLY A 146 7.58 -22.17 10.01
C GLY A 146 6.64 -23.27 9.54
N GLY A 147 5.42 -23.27 10.06
CA GLY A 147 4.40 -24.26 9.71
C GLY A 147 3.98 -24.27 8.22
N TYR A 148 4.48 -23.34 7.41
CA TYR A 148 4.17 -23.21 6.00
C TYR A 148 5.36 -23.44 5.05
N ALA A 149 6.48 -23.98 5.54
CA ALA A 149 7.68 -24.28 4.72
C ALA A 149 7.39 -25.21 3.53
N ALA A 150 6.58 -26.24 3.74
CA ALA A 150 6.17 -27.14 2.67
C ALA A 150 5.34 -26.42 1.60
N LEU A 151 4.43 -25.54 2.00
CA LEU A 151 3.65 -24.71 1.07
C LEU A 151 4.56 -23.73 0.31
N PHE A 152 5.54 -23.15 0.98
CA PHE A 152 6.55 -22.28 0.37
C PHE A 152 7.32 -23.00 -0.72
N GLN A 153 7.77 -24.25 -0.46
CA GLN A 153 8.43 -25.09 -1.47
C GLN A 153 7.50 -25.48 -2.62
N GLN A 154 6.22 -25.71 -2.37
CA GLN A 154 5.24 -25.97 -3.43
C GLN A 154 5.04 -24.75 -4.35
N ALA A 155 5.03 -23.54 -3.74
CA ALA A 155 4.83 -22.29 -4.47
C ALA A 155 6.04 -21.87 -5.31
N PHE A 156 7.26 -22.06 -4.79
CA PHE A 156 8.48 -21.47 -5.35
C PHE A 156 9.53 -22.51 -5.79
N GLY A 157 9.24 -23.79 -5.63
CA GLY A 157 10.11 -24.90 -6.00
C GLY A 157 10.77 -25.57 -4.80
N ALA A 158 10.97 -26.88 -4.91
CA ALA A 158 11.50 -27.73 -3.82
C ALA A 158 12.86 -27.27 -3.29
N ARG A 159 13.64 -26.59 -4.12
CA ARG A 159 15.01 -26.13 -3.82
C ARG A 159 15.08 -24.64 -3.46
N VAL A 160 13.96 -23.95 -3.24
CA VAL A 160 13.92 -22.51 -2.96
C VAL A 160 14.77 -22.10 -1.76
N PHE A 161 14.95 -22.99 -0.78
CA PHE A 161 15.78 -22.75 0.39
C PHE A 161 17.28 -23.06 0.22
N ASP A 162 17.72 -23.51 -0.95
CA ASP A 162 19.14 -23.76 -1.23
C ASP A 162 19.93 -22.44 -1.39
N ASP A 163 19.21 -21.37 -1.75
CA ASP A 163 19.75 -20.03 -1.91
C ASP A 163 18.94 -19.02 -1.07
N THR A 164 19.63 -18.34 -0.17
CA THR A 164 18.99 -17.39 0.76
C THR A 164 18.39 -16.18 0.06
N ASP A 165 19.07 -15.62 -0.93
CA ASP A 165 18.57 -14.45 -1.66
C ASP A 165 17.34 -14.82 -2.47
N GLN A 166 17.34 -15.95 -3.15
CA GLN A 166 16.17 -16.46 -3.86
C GLN A 166 14.98 -16.70 -2.92
N ALA A 167 15.23 -17.30 -1.75
CA ALA A 167 14.17 -17.53 -0.77
C ALA A 167 13.60 -16.22 -0.20
N PHE A 168 14.47 -15.24 0.08
CA PHE A 168 14.06 -13.93 0.56
C PHE A 168 13.25 -13.16 -0.49
N ASP A 169 13.68 -13.17 -1.75
CA ASP A 169 12.94 -12.58 -2.88
C ASP A 169 11.59 -13.28 -3.11
N ALA A 170 11.56 -14.60 -2.95
CA ALA A 170 10.32 -15.38 -3.05
C ALA A 170 9.32 -14.99 -1.95
N LEU A 171 9.78 -14.66 -0.74
CA LEU A 171 8.92 -14.16 0.32
C LEU A 171 8.30 -12.81 -0.06
N GLY A 172 9.08 -11.87 -0.60
CA GLY A 172 8.55 -10.60 -1.11
C GLY A 172 7.49 -10.81 -2.21
N LYS A 173 7.74 -11.75 -3.14
CA LYS A 173 6.78 -12.12 -4.19
C LYS A 173 5.52 -12.78 -3.62
N ALA A 174 5.63 -13.52 -2.54
CA ALA A 174 4.47 -14.11 -1.86
C ALA A 174 3.56 -13.03 -1.26
N ILE A 175 4.14 -12.02 -0.61
CA ILE A 175 3.40 -10.89 -0.05
C ILE A 175 2.76 -10.07 -1.18
N GLN A 176 3.50 -9.78 -2.25
CA GLN A 176 2.94 -9.14 -3.45
C GLN A 176 1.75 -9.93 -4.01
N ALA A 177 1.85 -11.25 -4.12
CA ALA A 177 0.77 -12.09 -4.61
C ALA A 177 -0.48 -11.99 -3.72
N LEU A 178 -0.32 -11.96 -2.39
CA LEU A 178 -1.41 -11.71 -1.46
C LEU A 178 -2.07 -10.36 -1.73
N GLU A 179 -1.29 -9.29 -1.77
CA GLU A 179 -1.80 -7.92 -1.93
C GLU A 179 -2.49 -7.70 -3.28
N THR A 180 -2.08 -8.47 -4.30
CA THR A 180 -2.65 -8.39 -5.66
C THR A 180 -3.89 -9.27 -5.84
N GLU A 181 -3.96 -10.41 -5.16
CA GLU A 181 -5.03 -11.38 -5.36
C GLU A 181 -6.16 -11.22 -4.35
N ASP A 182 -5.88 -10.91 -3.08
CA ASP A 182 -6.92 -10.81 -2.06
C ASP A 182 -7.73 -9.51 -2.21
N LEU A 183 -9.01 -9.66 -2.53
CA LEU A 183 -9.94 -8.55 -2.78
C LEU A 183 -10.08 -7.57 -1.61
N SER A 184 -9.66 -7.94 -0.41
CA SER A 184 -9.68 -7.01 0.73
C SER A 184 -8.66 -5.89 0.61
N PHE A 185 -7.61 -6.06 -0.23
CA PHE A 185 -6.66 -5.00 -0.56
C PHE A 185 -7.16 -4.03 -1.64
N HIS A 186 -8.16 -4.41 -2.44
CA HIS A 186 -8.72 -3.57 -3.50
C HIS A 186 -10.22 -3.78 -3.67
N PRO A 187 -11.02 -3.51 -2.64
CA PRO A 187 -12.45 -3.86 -2.61
C PRO A 187 -13.30 -3.09 -3.62
N TYR A 188 -12.90 -1.91 -4.09
CA TYR A 188 -13.67 -1.05 -5.00
C TYR A 188 -15.17 -1.04 -4.67
N SER A 189 -15.50 -0.80 -3.41
CA SER A 189 -16.85 -0.97 -2.86
C SER A 189 -17.49 0.34 -2.40
N SER A 190 -16.83 1.47 -2.58
CA SER A 190 -17.42 2.76 -2.26
C SER A 190 -18.61 3.07 -3.18
N LYS A 191 -19.51 3.94 -2.74
CA LYS A 191 -20.61 4.41 -3.59
C LYS A 191 -20.11 5.06 -4.89
N TYR A 192 -18.94 5.73 -4.83
CA TYR A 192 -18.31 6.32 -6.00
C TYR A 192 -17.78 5.24 -6.96
N ASP A 193 -17.15 4.17 -6.45
CA ASP A 193 -16.75 3.03 -7.27
C ASP A 193 -17.96 2.40 -7.98
N LEU A 194 -19.04 2.17 -7.24
CA LEU A 194 -20.26 1.63 -7.82
C LEU A 194 -20.83 2.55 -8.91
N TYR A 195 -20.75 3.87 -8.73
CA TYR A 195 -21.18 4.86 -9.72
C TYR A 195 -20.31 4.82 -10.98
N VAL A 196 -18.99 4.90 -10.82
CA VAL A 196 -18.03 4.91 -11.94
C VAL A 196 -18.10 3.62 -12.75
N PHE A 197 -18.25 2.48 -12.09
CA PHE A 197 -18.36 1.18 -12.74
C PHE A 197 -19.82 0.81 -13.16
N ASN A 198 -20.74 1.76 -13.05
CA ASN A 198 -22.17 1.56 -13.39
C ASN A 198 -22.78 0.33 -12.69
N LYS A 199 -22.51 0.18 -11.41
CA LYS A 199 -23.00 -0.92 -10.57
C LYS A 199 -24.27 -0.52 -9.81
N ILE A 200 -25.07 -1.51 -9.42
CA ILE A 200 -26.24 -1.30 -8.55
C ILE A 200 -25.80 -0.64 -7.24
N GLY A 201 -26.51 0.41 -6.82
CA GLY A 201 -26.16 1.20 -5.64
C GLY A 201 -25.29 2.43 -5.94
N GLY A 202 -24.72 2.54 -7.12
CA GLY A 202 -23.90 3.68 -7.56
C GLY A 202 -24.73 4.89 -8.02
N VAL A 203 -25.76 5.30 -7.28
CA VAL A 203 -26.58 6.49 -7.62
C VAL A 203 -26.20 7.64 -6.71
N LEU A 204 -25.55 8.67 -7.28
CA LEU A 204 -25.18 9.87 -6.55
C LEU A 204 -26.40 10.74 -6.25
N THR A 205 -26.48 11.25 -5.04
CA THR A 205 -27.47 12.27 -4.66
C THR A 205 -27.20 13.60 -5.39
N PRO A 206 -28.17 14.52 -5.45
CA PRO A 206 -27.92 15.85 -6.05
C PRO A 206 -26.75 16.61 -5.40
N ALA A 207 -26.51 16.43 -4.09
CA ALA A 207 -25.39 17.06 -3.40
C ALA A 207 -24.04 16.44 -3.83
N GLU A 208 -23.96 15.11 -3.90
CA GLU A 208 -22.78 14.38 -4.36
C GLU A 208 -22.45 14.70 -5.83
N ARG A 209 -23.47 14.82 -6.68
CA ARG A 209 -23.28 15.27 -8.09
C ARG A 209 -22.71 16.68 -8.18
N ARG A 210 -23.16 17.61 -7.34
CA ARG A 210 -22.57 18.95 -7.29
C ARG A 210 -21.11 18.88 -6.82
N GLY A 211 -20.82 18.04 -5.83
CA GLY A 211 -19.44 17.80 -5.37
C GLY A 211 -18.54 17.23 -6.47
N GLU A 212 -19.04 16.25 -7.23
CA GLU A 212 -18.34 15.68 -8.38
C GLU A 212 -18.02 16.75 -9.44
N VAL A 213 -19.00 17.59 -9.80
CA VAL A 213 -18.78 18.70 -10.74
C VAL A 213 -17.72 19.67 -10.23
N LEU A 214 -17.74 20.03 -8.95
CA LEU A 214 -16.73 20.91 -8.35
C LEU A 214 -15.35 20.26 -8.33
N PHE A 215 -15.28 18.97 -8.01
CA PHE A 215 -14.03 18.19 -7.98
C PHE A 215 -13.31 18.18 -9.34
N HIS A 216 -14.08 18.10 -10.45
CA HIS A 216 -13.56 18.09 -11.82
C HIS A 216 -13.47 19.47 -12.46
N SER A 217 -13.93 20.52 -11.80
CA SER A 217 -13.98 21.86 -12.38
C SER A 217 -12.63 22.57 -12.29
N SER A 218 -11.91 22.61 -13.39
CA SER A 218 -10.58 23.25 -13.48
C SER A 218 -10.59 24.75 -13.15
N GLY A 219 -11.72 25.44 -13.37
CA GLY A 219 -11.88 26.87 -13.05
C GLY A 219 -12.20 27.20 -11.61
N VAL A 220 -12.48 26.20 -10.76
CA VAL A 220 -12.94 26.41 -9.38
C VAL A 220 -12.06 25.66 -8.35
N ALA A 221 -12.08 24.34 -8.35
CA ALA A 221 -11.41 23.53 -7.35
C ALA A 221 -10.24 22.73 -7.93
N ASN A 222 -10.38 22.22 -9.15
CA ASN A 222 -9.39 21.44 -9.90
C ASN A 222 -8.76 20.25 -9.11
N CYS A 223 -9.53 19.64 -8.23
CA CYS A 223 -9.01 18.54 -7.41
C CYS A 223 -8.57 17.35 -8.29
N SER A 224 -9.30 17.12 -9.40
CA SER A 224 -9.01 16.03 -10.34
C SER A 224 -7.73 16.26 -11.17
N GLY A 225 -7.10 17.42 -11.08
CA GLY A 225 -5.79 17.67 -11.68
C GLY A 225 -4.72 16.74 -11.08
N CYS A 226 -4.74 16.56 -9.76
CA CYS A 226 -3.83 15.66 -9.03
C CYS A 226 -4.55 14.37 -8.58
N HIS A 227 -5.82 14.49 -8.15
CA HIS A 227 -6.65 13.33 -7.78
C HIS A 227 -7.37 12.76 -9.02
N TYR A 228 -6.59 12.27 -9.95
CA TYR A 228 -7.06 11.83 -11.25
C TYR A 228 -8.03 10.65 -11.14
N THR A 229 -9.24 10.79 -11.73
CA THR A 229 -10.31 9.80 -11.67
C THR A 229 -10.58 9.10 -13.00
N GLY A 230 -9.86 9.50 -14.05
CA GLY A 230 -9.96 8.86 -15.36
C GLY A 230 -9.15 7.55 -15.45
N ALA A 231 -9.00 7.03 -16.65
CA ALA A 231 -8.10 5.92 -16.90
C ALA A 231 -6.66 6.38 -16.66
N ASN A 232 -6.05 5.90 -15.57
CA ASN A 232 -4.62 6.10 -15.34
C ASN A 232 -3.79 5.23 -16.28
N PHE A 233 -2.45 5.28 -16.17
CA PHE A 233 -1.53 4.52 -17.02
C PHE A 233 -1.81 3.02 -17.08
N ASN A 234 -2.47 2.46 -16.07
CA ASN A 234 -2.84 1.05 -15.99
C ASN A 234 -4.30 0.80 -16.42
N GLY A 235 -5.01 1.82 -16.92
CA GLY A 235 -6.39 1.70 -17.36
C GLY A 235 -7.43 1.58 -16.23
N ASN A 236 -7.01 1.71 -14.96
CA ASN A 236 -7.91 1.67 -13.81
C ASN A 236 -8.58 3.02 -13.59
N THR A 237 -9.85 3.01 -13.25
CA THR A 237 -10.64 4.19 -12.91
C THR A 237 -10.99 4.20 -11.42
N GLY A 238 -11.21 5.38 -10.85
CA GLY A 238 -11.67 5.51 -9.46
C GLY A 238 -10.56 5.53 -8.40
N LEU A 239 -9.29 5.46 -8.77
CA LEU A 239 -8.17 5.46 -7.81
C LEU A 239 -7.88 6.83 -7.19
N MET A 240 -8.35 7.91 -7.80
CA MET A 240 -8.15 9.29 -7.34
C MET A 240 -6.66 9.65 -7.11
N SER A 241 -5.77 9.14 -7.98
CA SER A 241 -4.33 9.39 -7.95
C SER A 241 -3.77 9.35 -9.37
N ASP A 242 -2.85 10.24 -9.66
CA ASP A 242 -1.99 10.23 -10.85
C ASP A 242 -0.64 9.55 -10.57
N PHE A 243 -0.38 9.19 -9.30
CA PHE A 243 0.88 8.61 -8.80
C PHE A 243 2.10 9.52 -8.96
N THR A 244 1.91 10.83 -9.20
CA THR A 244 3.02 11.78 -9.30
C THR A 244 3.38 12.38 -7.95
N TYR A 245 4.61 12.89 -7.85
CA TYR A 245 5.09 13.65 -6.71
C TYR A 245 4.94 15.13 -7.01
N GLN A 246 4.33 15.87 -6.09
CA GLN A 246 4.03 17.29 -6.27
C GLN A 246 4.61 18.12 -5.13
N ALA A 247 5.31 19.22 -5.50
CA ALA A 247 5.81 20.21 -4.55
C ALA A 247 4.67 21.12 -4.08
N LEU A 248 3.89 20.67 -3.11
CA LEU A 248 2.70 21.39 -2.59
C LEU A 248 3.05 22.51 -1.60
N ALA A 249 4.34 22.79 -1.37
CA ALA A 249 4.81 23.72 -0.35
C ALA A 249 4.26 23.42 1.06
N ALA A 250 3.94 22.17 1.35
CA ALA A 250 3.54 21.74 2.68
C ALA A 250 4.71 22.01 3.65
N PRO A 251 4.47 22.63 4.82
CA PRO A 251 5.54 22.86 5.77
C PRO A 251 6.07 21.52 6.29
N ARG A 252 7.40 21.43 6.39
CA ARG A 252 8.05 20.26 6.99
C ARG A 252 7.52 20.03 8.40
N ASN A 253 7.30 18.78 8.76
CA ASN A 253 6.88 18.43 10.11
C ASN A 253 8.08 18.39 11.06
N ASP A 254 8.29 19.49 11.80
CA ASP A 254 9.41 19.63 12.76
C ASP A 254 9.11 19.01 14.14
N ARG A 255 7.96 18.37 14.31
CA ARG A 255 7.54 17.83 15.62
C ARG A 255 8.10 16.43 15.83
N SER A 256 9.18 16.31 16.60
CA SER A 256 9.66 15.11 17.33
C SER A 256 9.71 13.76 16.57
N ILE A 257 9.43 13.74 15.30
CA ILE A 257 9.62 12.57 14.43
C ILE A 257 10.97 12.75 13.77
N PRO A 258 11.85 11.73 13.78
CA PRO A 258 13.08 11.77 13.00
C PRO A 258 12.71 12.05 11.54
N HIS A 259 13.14 13.20 11.03
CA HIS A 259 12.96 13.49 9.61
C HIS A 259 13.74 12.48 8.80
N ASN A 260 13.16 11.99 7.73
CA ASN A 260 13.97 11.35 6.71
C ASN A 260 14.76 12.47 5.99
N PRO A 261 16.08 12.55 6.17
CA PRO A 261 16.90 13.58 5.54
C PRO A 261 17.11 13.32 4.05
N ASP A 262 16.79 12.10 3.60
CA ASP A 262 17.09 11.67 2.24
C ASP A 262 16.04 12.24 1.28
N PRO A 263 16.46 12.84 0.16
CA PRO A 263 15.55 13.19 -0.93
C PRO A 263 14.92 11.91 -1.49
N ILE A 264 13.92 12.05 -2.34
CA ILE A 264 13.43 10.93 -3.15
C ILE A 264 14.63 10.34 -3.88
N PRO A 265 14.95 9.04 -3.75
CA PRO A 265 16.24 8.48 -4.14
C PRO A 265 16.63 8.68 -5.59
N ALA A 266 15.66 8.83 -6.47
CA ALA A 266 15.92 9.08 -7.89
C ALA A 266 15.92 10.56 -8.26
N HIS A 267 15.78 11.48 -7.29
CA HIS A 267 15.66 12.92 -7.55
C HIS A 267 16.56 13.74 -6.63
N ASP A 268 17.52 14.45 -7.19
CA ASP A 268 18.42 15.34 -6.44
C ASP A 268 17.81 16.72 -6.13
N ASP A 269 16.56 16.95 -6.51
CA ASP A 269 15.89 18.23 -6.31
C ASP A 269 15.42 18.36 -4.84
N PRO A 270 15.93 19.38 -4.10
CA PRO A 270 15.58 19.58 -2.69
C PRO A 270 14.11 19.97 -2.44
N THR A 271 13.30 20.14 -3.47
CA THR A 271 11.85 20.40 -3.32
C THR A 271 11.04 19.13 -3.02
N TYR A 272 11.62 17.95 -3.24
CA TYR A 272 10.96 16.66 -3.00
C TYR A 272 11.39 15.99 -1.69
N PHE A 273 11.45 16.75 -0.60
CA PHE A 273 11.66 16.21 0.75
C PHE A 273 10.33 15.95 1.48
N ASP A 274 10.39 15.06 2.48
CA ASP A 274 9.30 14.85 3.45
C ASP A 274 9.00 16.11 4.29
#